data_135c99092b2e84dbc0f6967e6af09d01
#
_entry.id   135c99092b2e84dbc0f6967e6af09d01
#
_cell.length_a   1.000
_cell.length_b   1.000
_cell.length_c   1.000
_cell.angle_alpha   90.00
_cell.angle_beta   90.00
_cell.angle_gamma   90.00
#
_symmetry.space_group_name_H-M   'P 1'
#
loop_
_entity.id
_entity.type
_entity.pdbx_description
1 polymer ?
#
loop_
_entity_poly.entity_id
_entity_poly.type
_entity_poly.pdbx_seq_one_letter_code
_entity_poly.pdbx_strand_id
1 'polypeptide(L)'
;IFSVLINERQNSNALSPCVYKNHLQNLLILLCRYCDNKPASPASLVDTVSIADVSVQKAMNYIMLNYNKDITLDEIADMLHLNPSYFSKKFKAVNGFGFKEYLNTIRINHSEQLLLETDMSITEIALECGYDNSNYFGDAFKHLNHLSPTQFRKAKGNKGI
;
A
#
# COMPACT_ATOMS: atom_id res chain seq x y z
N ILE A 1 3.28 7.63 15.98
CA ILE A 1 2.08 7.29 15.20
C ILE A 1 1.19 8.53 15.05
N PHE A 2 0.81 9.21 16.12
CA PHE A 2 0.01 10.45 16.05
C PHE A 2 0.68 11.57 15.25
N SER A 3 1.98 11.77 15.40
CA SER A 3 2.74 12.78 14.63
C SER A 3 2.78 12.48 13.13
N VAL A 4 2.79 11.21 12.74
CA VAL A 4 2.74 10.79 11.33
C VAL A 4 1.35 11.08 10.74
N LEU A 5 0.27 10.75 11.44
CA LEU A 5 -1.10 11.01 11.00
C LEU A 5 -1.43 12.51 10.88
N ILE A 6 -0.86 13.36 11.77
CA ILE A 6 -1.05 14.81 11.72
C ILE A 6 -0.26 15.43 10.56
N ASN A 7 0.96 14.97 10.32
CA ASN A 7 1.81 15.49 9.24
C ASN A 7 1.26 15.12 7.85
N GLU A 8 0.60 13.96 7.72
CA GLU A 8 -0.04 13.52 6.48
C GLU A 8 -1.34 14.26 6.16
N ARG A 9 -2.06 14.73 7.17
CA ARG A 9 -3.25 15.58 6.95
C ARG A 9 -2.89 16.97 6.39
N GLN A 10 -1.67 17.43 6.61
CA GLN A 10 -1.18 18.73 6.10
C GLN A 10 -0.55 18.62 4.72
N ASN A 11 -0.05 17.46 4.33
CA ASN A 11 0.45 17.18 3.00
C ASN A 11 -0.66 16.41 2.24
N SER A 12 -1.29 17.07 1.27
CA SER A 12 -2.40 16.57 0.44
C SER A 12 -2.06 15.36 -0.44
N ASN A 13 -1.05 14.58 -0.13
CA ASN A 13 -0.76 13.30 -0.74
C ASN A 13 -1.60 12.25 -0.02
N ALA A 14 -2.79 12.00 -0.58
CA ALA A 14 -3.74 11.03 -0.07
C ALA A 14 -3.10 9.65 0.04
N LEU A 15 -2.66 9.27 1.24
CA LEU A 15 -2.40 7.88 1.54
C LEU A 15 -3.65 7.08 1.23
N SER A 16 -3.46 6.00 0.47
CA SER A 16 -4.50 5.07 0.11
C SER A 16 -5.38 4.73 1.34
N PRO A 17 -6.70 4.62 1.19
CA PRO A 17 -7.60 4.13 2.23
C PRO A 17 -7.13 2.83 2.89
N CYS A 18 -6.38 1.98 2.17
CA CYS A 18 -5.78 0.76 2.70
C CYS A 18 -4.67 1.03 3.72
N VAL A 19 -3.85 2.05 3.52
CA VAL A 19 -2.79 2.44 4.46
C VAL A 19 -3.41 3.03 5.73
N TYR A 20 -4.45 3.86 5.59
CA TYR A 20 -5.24 4.34 6.73
C TYR A 20 -5.89 3.21 7.52
N LYS A 21 -6.47 2.24 6.83
CA LYS A 21 -7.09 1.06 7.45
C LYS A 21 -6.08 0.25 8.24
N ASN A 22 -4.89 0.01 7.69
CA ASN A 22 -3.82 -0.71 8.37
C ASN A 22 -3.30 0.05 9.60
N HIS A 23 -3.12 1.36 9.51
CA HIS A 23 -2.71 2.18 10.66
C HIS A 23 -3.81 2.23 11.74
N LEU A 24 -5.09 2.34 11.35
CA LEU A 24 -6.22 2.27 12.27
C LEU A 24 -6.33 0.89 12.94
N GLN A 25 -6.15 -0.20 12.21
CA GLN A 25 -6.14 -1.55 12.77
C GLN A 25 -4.99 -1.72 13.79
N ASN A 26 -3.78 -1.27 13.47
CA ASN A 26 -2.66 -1.30 14.39
C ASN A 26 -2.92 -0.45 15.64
N LEU A 27 -3.54 0.71 15.47
CA LEU A 27 -3.92 1.58 16.61
C LEU A 27 -4.97 0.92 17.50
N LEU A 28 -5.97 0.28 16.89
CA LEU A 28 -7.00 -0.48 17.62
C LEU A 28 -6.41 -1.67 18.38
N ILE A 29 -5.48 -2.42 17.77
CA ILE A 29 -4.78 -3.53 18.44
C ILE A 29 -3.97 -3.02 19.64
N LEU A 30 -3.27 -1.88 19.49
CA LEU A 30 -2.53 -1.27 20.60
C LEU A 30 -3.46 -0.78 21.71
N LEU A 31 -4.61 -0.19 21.37
CA LEU A 31 -5.61 0.25 22.34
C LEU A 31 -6.25 -0.95 23.06
N CYS A 32 -6.62 -2.02 22.35
CA CYS A 32 -7.14 -3.23 22.96
C CYS A 32 -6.13 -3.84 23.95
N ARG A 33 -4.85 -3.92 23.57
CA ARG A 33 -3.77 -4.39 24.46
C ARG A 33 -3.59 -3.51 25.69
N TYR A 34 -3.79 -2.19 25.55
CA TYR A 34 -3.72 -1.25 26.65
C TYR A 34 -4.91 -1.39 27.60
N CYS A 35 -6.11 -1.71 27.08
CA CYS A 35 -7.32 -1.91 27.88
C CYS A 35 -7.35 -3.25 28.64
N ASP A 36 -6.60 -4.26 28.18
CA ASP A 36 -6.55 -5.60 28.82
C ASP A 36 -5.71 -5.65 30.11
N ASN A 37 -5.36 -4.51 30.69
CA ASN A 37 -4.85 -4.29 32.05
C ASN A 37 -3.86 -5.37 32.58
N LYS A 38 -2.96 -5.90 31.72
CA LYS A 38 -1.79 -6.63 32.17
C LYS A 38 -0.63 -5.66 32.31
N PRO A 39 0.01 -5.55 33.48
CA PRO A 39 1.20 -4.72 33.62
C PRO A 39 2.31 -5.32 32.77
N ALA A 40 2.45 -4.81 31.53
CA ALA A 40 3.60 -5.13 30.71
C ALA A 40 4.80 -4.41 31.33
N SER A 41 5.78 -5.17 31.78
CA SER A 41 7.09 -4.64 32.14
C SER A 41 7.64 -3.79 30.98
N PRO A 42 8.31 -2.64 31.25
CA PRO A 42 8.87 -1.80 30.18
C PRO A 42 9.81 -2.52 29.22
N ALA A 43 10.42 -3.61 29.63
CA ALA A 43 11.24 -4.50 28.80
C ALA A 43 10.43 -5.27 27.73
N SER A 44 9.13 -5.52 27.93
CA SER A 44 8.30 -6.28 26.98
C SER A 44 7.74 -5.43 25.83
N LEU A 45 7.87 -4.11 25.87
CA LEU A 45 7.43 -3.21 24.79
C LEU A 45 8.47 -3.08 23.67
N VAL A 46 9.73 -3.40 23.96
CA VAL A 46 10.83 -3.34 22.98
C VAL A 46 10.96 -4.67 22.21
N ASP A 47 10.52 -5.79 22.79
CA ASP A 47 10.67 -7.13 22.21
C ASP A 47 9.54 -7.55 21.25
N THR A 48 8.52 -6.72 21.01
CA THR A 48 7.36 -7.10 20.18
C THR A 48 7.37 -6.55 18.76
N VAL A 49 8.32 -5.70 18.38
CA VAL A 49 8.59 -5.41 16.97
C VAL A 49 9.57 -6.48 16.48
N SER A 50 9.04 -7.59 16.00
CA SER A 50 9.90 -8.67 15.50
C SER A 50 10.77 -8.11 14.36
N ILE A 51 12.03 -8.58 14.27
CA ILE A 51 12.94 -8.23 13.15
C ILE A 51 12.25 -8.47 11.80
N ALA A 52 11.34 -9.44 11.76
CA ALA A 52 10.51 -9.74 10.60
C ALA A 52 9.50 -8.62 10.27
N ASP A 53 8.94 -7.92 11.25
CA ASP A 53 8.01 -6.80 11.02
C ASP A 53 8.79 -5.59 10.47
N VAL A 54 10.02 -5.39 10.93
CA VAL A 54 10.93 -4.37 10.38
C VAL A 54 11.29 -4.67 8.92
N SER A 55 11.54 -5.93 8.57
CA SER A 55 11.82 -6.33 7.20
C SER A 55 10.63 -6.13 6.27
N VAL A 56 9.43 -6.50 6.71
CA VAL A 56 8.19 -6.24 5.94
C VAL A 56 7.96 -4.73 5.76
N GLN A 57 8.20 -3.93 6.80
CA GLN A 57 8.07 -2.48 6.71
C GLN A 57 9.07 -1.86 5.70
N LYS A 58 10.31 -2.34 5.69
CA LYS A 58 11.32 -1.93 4.69
C LYS A 58 10.87 -2.28 3.27
N ALA A 59 10.33 -3.50 3.08
CA ALA A 59 9.78 -3.92 1.80
C ALA A 59 8.62 -3.02 1.34
N MET A 60 7.68 -2.71 2.22
CA MET A 60 6.56 -1.82 1.91
C MET A 60 7.04 -0.43 1.48
N ASN A 61 8.01 0.14 2.18
CA ASN A 61 8.59 1.43 1.82
C ASN A 61 9.31 1.37 0.46
N TYR A 62 10.05 0.30 0.19
CA TYR A 62 10.70 0.10 -1.11
C TYR A 62 9.68 0.01 -2.25
N ILE A 63 8.59 -0.76 -2.06
CA ILE A 63 7.50 -0.88 -3.03
C ILE A 63 6.86 0.49 -3.29
N MET A 64 6.56 1.26 -2.25
CA MET A 64 5.95 2.60 -2.39
C MET A 64 6.82 3.58 -3.18
N LEU A 65 8.14 3.48 -3.07
CA LEU A 65 9.08 4.36 -3.78
C LEU A 65 9.39 3.90 -5.20
N ASN A 66 9.14 2.63 -5.53
CA ASN A 66 9.51 2.04 -6.81
C ASN A 66 8.36 1.34 -7.54
N TYR A 67 7.11 1.59 -7.16
CA TYR A 67 5.92 0.88 -7.68
C TYR A 67 5.80 0.90 -9.20
N ASN A 68 6.31 1.93 -9.86
CA ASN A 68 6.28 2.10 -11.31
C ASN A 68 7.35 1.29 -12.06
N LYS A 69 8.27 0.63 -11.33
CA LYS A 69 9.29 -0.27 -11.90
C LYS A 69 8.81 -1.71 -11.88
N ASP A 70 9.45 -2.54 -12.70
CA ASP A 70 9.23 -3.99 -12.66
C ASP A 70 9.98 -4.59 -11.45
N ILE A 71 9.32 -4.57 -10.29
CA ILE A 71 9.85 -5.12 -9.04
C ILE A 71 9.27 -6.49 -8.77
N THR A 72 10.14 -7.41 -8.37
CA THR A 72 9.76 -8.79 -8.06
C THR A 72 9.87 -9.10 -6.58
N LEU A 73 9.15 -10.13 -6.13
CA LEU A 73 9.25 -10.62 -4.75
C LEU A 73 10.68 -11.10 -4.43
N ASP A 74 11.32 -11.77 -5.40
CA ASP A 74 12.67 -12.31 -5.25
C ASP A 74 13.70 -11.19 -5.06
N GLU A 75 13.62 -10.12 -5.85
CA GLU A 75 14.48 -8.94 -5.71
C GLU A 75 14.37 -8.30 -4.31
N ILE A 76 13.15 -8.18 -3.79
CA ILE A 76 12.95 -7.63 -2.44
C ILE A 76 13.47 -8.59 -1.37
N ALA A 77 13.25 -9.89 -1.54
CA ALA A 77 13.75 -10.88 -0.61
C ALA A 77 15.29 -10.88 -0.55
N ASP A 78 15.94 -10.79 -1.71
CA ASP A 78 17.40 -10.69 -1.83
C ASP A 78 17.94 -9.39 -1.17
N MET A 79 17.28 -8.25 -1.41
CA MET A 79 17.62 -6.98 -0.77
C MET A 79 17.54 -7.06 0.75
N LEU A 80 16.62 -7.86 1.27
CA LEU A 80 16.43 -8.07 2.71
C LEU A 80 17.25 -9.23 3.27
N HIS A 81 18.02 -9.94 2.44
CA HIS A 81 18.75 -11.17 2.79
C HIS A 81 17.83 -12.26 3.36
N LEU A 82 16.63 -12.40 2.79
CA LEU A 82 15.63 -13.37 3.21
C LEU A 82 15.37 -14.41 2.11
N ASN A 83 14.96 -15.60 2.53
CA ASN A 83 14.46 -16.60 1.58
C ASN A 83 13.11 -16.09 1.01
N PRO A 84 12.90 -16.13 -0.34
CA PRO A 84 11.67 -15.64 -0.98
C PRO A 84 10.39 -16.29 -0.45
N SER A 85 10.39 -17.59 -0.22
CA SER A 85 9.23 -18.31 0.31
C SER A 85 8.91 -17.90 1.76
N TYR A 86 9.92 -17.68 2.58
CA TYR A 86 9.75 -17.16 3.93
C TYR A 86 9.20 -15.73 3.89
N PHE A 87 9.82 -14.86 3.09
CA PHE A 87 9.38 -13.48 2.94
C PHE A 87 7.92 -13.38 2.45
N SER A 88 7.55 -14.17 1.42
CA SER A 88 6.17 -14.20 0.89
C SER A 88 5.14 -14.55 1.97
N LYS A 89 5.40 -15.60 2.76
CA LYS A 89 4.51 -16.01 3.87
C LYS A 89 4.42 -14.91 4.94
N LYS A 90 5.57 -14.34 5.30
CA LYS A 90 5.65 -13.29 6.32
C LYS A 90 4.97 -12.01 5.88
N PHE A 91 5.19 -11.58 4.63
CA PHE A 91 4.56 -10.41 4.05
C PHE A 91 3.02 -10.54 4.08
N LYS A 92 2.50 -11.71 3.68
CA LYS A 92 1.07 -12.00 3.73
C LYS A 92 0.53 -12.05 5.16
N ALA A 93 1.27 -12.62 6.10
CA ALA A 93 0.85 -12.69 7.51
C ALA A 93 0.73 -11.30 8.16
N VAL A 94 1.62 -10.36 7.81
CA VAL A 94 1.63 -9.00 8.36
C VAL A 94 0.58 -8.11 7.67
N ASN A 95 0.43 -8.22 6.34
CA ASN A 95 -0.44 -7.33 5.55
C ASN A 95 -1.84 -7.90 5.26
N GLY A 96 -2.06 -9.19 5.47
CA GLY A 96 -3.31 -9.87 5.13
C GLY A 96 -3.41 -10.31 3.68
N PHE A 97 -2.58 -9.78 2.78
CA PHE A 97 -2.55 -10.08 1.34
C PHE A 97 -1.12 -10.18 0.79
N GLY A 98 -0.99 -10.78 -0.40
CA GLY A 98 0.31 -11.07 -0.98
C GLY A 98 1.01 -9.84 -1.59
N PHE A 99 2.30 -10.00 -1.90
CA PHE A 99 3.14 -8.95 -2.50
C PHE A 99 2.54 -8.38 -3.81
N LYS A 100 2.12 -9.24 -4.75
CA LYS A 100 1.54 -8.80 -6.03
C LYS A 100 0.25 -7.99 -5.85
N GLU A 101 -0.59 -8.41 -4.92
CA GLU A 101 -1.83 -7.73 -4.60
C GLU A 101 -1.56 -6.36 -3.96
N TYR A 102 -0.57 -6.29 -3.09
CA TYR A 102 -0.10 -5.03 -2.48
C TYR A 102 0.44 -4.06 -3.53
N LEU A 103 1.34 -4.52 -4.42
CA LEU A 103 1.90 -3.72 -5.50
C LEU A 103 0.81 -3.20 -6.44
N ASN A 104 -0.13 -4.07 -6.85
CA ASN A 104 -1.25 -3.67 -7.68
C ASN A 104 -2.12 -2.61 -7.00
N THR A 105 -2.41 -2.76 -5.70
CA THR A 105 -3.18 -1.77 -4.95
C THR A 105 -2.51 -0.39 -4.96
N ILE A 106 -1.18 -0.34 -4.76
CA ILE A 106 -0.44 0.93 -4.81
C ILE A 106 -0.51 1.55 -6.22
N ARG A 107 -0.24 0.76 -7.26
CA ARG A 107 -0.29 1.21 -8.66
C ARG A 107 -1.67 1.78 -9.02
N ILE A 108 -2.75 1.07 -8.65
CA ILE A 108 -4.11 1.53 -8.93
C ILE A 108 -4.44 2.81 -8.18
N ASN A 109 -4.06 2.95 -6.91
CA ASN A 109 -4.30 4.17 -6.15
C ASN A 109 -3.60 5.39 -6.76
N HIS A 110 -2.36 5.24 -7.24
CA HIS A 110 -1.68 6.31 -7.98
C HIS A 110 -2.38 6.63 -9.30
N SER A 111 -2.86 5.62 -10.01
CA SER A 111 -3.60 5.83 -11.27
C SER A 111 -4.91 6.59 -11.07
N GLU A 112 -5.57 6.44 -9.92
CA GLU A 112 -6.78 7.22 -9.60
C GLU A 112 -6.48 8.72 -9.55
N GLN A 113 -5.35 9.12 -8.95
CA GLN A 113 -4.93 10.51 -8.91
C GLN A 113 -4.64 11.04 -10.32
N LEU A 114 -3.87 10.30 -11.11
CA LEU A 114 -3.57 10.68 -12.50
C LEU A 114 -4.83 10.79 -13.37
N LEU A 115 -5.81 9.90 -13.16
CA LEU A 115 -7.10 9.94 -13.85
C LEU A 115 -7.90 11.22 -13.55
N LEU A 116 -7.77 11.77 -12.34
CA LEU A 116 -8.52 12.95 -11.90
C LEU A 116 -7.79 14.26 -12.11
N GLU A 117 -6.46 14.25 -12.08
CA GLU A 117 -5.63 15.45 -12.07
C GLU A 117 -4.97 15.76 -13.42
N THR A 118 -5.00 14.80 -14.37
CA THR A 118 -4.34 14.94 -15.67
C THR A 118 -5.23 14.55 -16.84
N ASP A 119 -4.89 15.06 -18.03
CA ASP A 119 -5.53 14.70 -19.31
C ASP A 119 -4.81 13.52 -20.01
N MET A 120 -3.90 12.83 -19.34
CA MET A 120 -3.19 11.68 -19.88
C MET A 120 -4.17 10.61 -20.37
N SER A 121 -3.83 9.94 -21.46
CA SER A 121 -4.60 8.80 -21.96
C SER A 121 -4.53 7.62 -20.95
N ILE A 122 -5.49 6.72 -21.03
CA ILE A 122 -5.52 5.51 -20.15
C ILE A 122 -4.24 4.66 -20.35
N THR A 123 -3.72 4.62 -21.57
CA THR A 123 -2.49 3.89 -21.89
C THR A 123 -1.26 4.54 -21.26
N GLU A 124 -1.14 5.87 -21.32
CA GLU A 124 -0.04 6.60 -20.68
C GLU A 124 -0.08 6.43 -19.15
N ILE A 125 -1.26 6.53 -18.54
CA ILE A 125 -1.42 6.28 -17.09
C ILE A 125 -1.03 4.85 -16.72
N ALA A 126 -1.42 3.86 -17.52
CA ALA A 126 -1.02 2.48 -17.28
C ALA A 126 0.52 2.33 -17.25
N LEU A 127 1.21 2.89 -18.26
CA LEU A 127 2.68 2.87 -18.35
C LEU A 127 3.33 3.61 -17.16
N GLU A 128 2.85 4.80 -16.82
CA GLU A 128 3.35 5.60 -15.70
C GLU A 128 3.21 4.86 -14.35
N CYS A 129 2.14 4.07 -14.21
CA CYS A 129 1.92 3.24 -13.02
C CYS A 129 2.66 1.88 -13.07
N GLY A 130 3.49 1.62 -14.09
CA GLY A 130 4.31 0.42 -14.19
C GLY A 130 3.56 -0.79 -14.76
N TYR A 131 2.53 -0.59 -15.59
CA TYR A 131 1.86 -1.64 -16.33
C TYR A 131 2.31 -1.64 -17.80
N ASP A 132 2.90 -2.74 -18.25
CA ASP A 132 3.30 -2.90 -19.66
C ASP A 132 2.11 -3.09 -20.60
N ASN A 133 0.95 -3.48 -20.04
CA ASN A 133 -0.25 -3.79 -20.80
C ASN A 133 -1.47 -3.04 -20.22
N SER A 134 -2.05 -2.15 -21.03
CA SER A 134 -3.22 -1.36 -20.66
C SER A 134 -4.49 -2.19 -20.42
N ASN A 135 -4.62 -3.37 -21.05
CA ASN A 135 -5.76 -4.26 -20.79
C ASN A 135 -5.65 -4.86 -19.38
N TYR A 136 -4.46 -5.34 -19.01
CA TYR A 136 -4.21 -5.84 -17.66
C TYR A 136 -4.42 -4.76 -16.60
N PHE A 137 -3.98 -3.53 -16.89
CA PHE A 137 -4.29 -2.36 -16.04
C PHE A 137 -5.79 -2.15 -15.89
N GLY A 138 -6.54 -2.16 -17.01
CA GLY A 138 -7.99 -1.97 -17.02
C GLY A 138 -8.73 -3.01 -16.15
N ASP A 139 -8.31 -4.27 -16.24
CA ASP A 139 -8.88 -5.37 -15.46
C ASP A 139 -8.54 -5.23 -13.96
N ALA A 140 -7.28 -4.93 -13.63
CA ALA A 140 -6.83 -4.70 -12.27
C ALA A 140 -7.56 -3.50 -11.63
N PHE A 141 -7.72 -2.40 -12.39
CA PHE A 141 -8.43 -1.21 -11.96
C PHE A 141 -9.90 -1.50 -11.68
N LYS A 142 -10.57 -2.19 -12.61
CA LYS A 142 -11.98 -2.57 -12.46
C LYS A 142 -12.21 -3.53 -11.30
N HIS A 143 -11.27 -4.44 -11.05
CA HIS A 143 -11.34 -5.35 -9.92
C HIS A 143 -11.35 -4.61 -8.57
N LEU A 144 -10.52 -3.58 -8.42
CA LEU A 144 -10.41 -2.81 -7.17
C LEU A 144 -11.48 -1.71 -7.03
N ASN A 145 -11.83 -1.04 -8.14
CA ASN A 145 -12.72 0.13 -8.14
C ASN A 145 -14.16 -0.15 -8.59
N HIS A 146 -14.44 -1.36 -9.09
CA HIS A 146 -15.73 -1.75 -9.68
C HIS A 146 -16.16 -0.93 -10.91
N LEU A 147 -15.30 -0.04 -11.39
CA LEU A 147 -15.46 0.80 -12.58
C LEU A 147 -14.24 0.68 -13.47
N SER A 148 -14.41 0.79 -14.80
CA SER A 148 -13.25 0.93 -15.67
C SER A 148 -12.56 2.29 -15.47
N PRO A 149 -11.26 2.44 -15.82
CA PRO A 149 -10.56 3.73 -15.72
C PRO A 149 -11.29 4.88 -16.41
N THR A 150 -11.84 4.63 -17.59
CA THR A 150 -12.63 5.62 -18.36
C THR A 150 -13.93 6.00 -17.65
N GLN A 151 -14.63 5.02 -17.08
CA GLN A 151 -15.86 5.27 -16.31
C GLN A 151 -15.55 6.04 -15.03
N PHE A 152 -14.46 5.70 -14.36
CA PHE A 152 -14.01 6.37 -13.15
C PHE A 152 -13.69 7.84 -13.42
N ARG A 153 -12.93 8.16 -14.49
CA ARG A 153 -12.63 9.53 -14.93
C ARG A 153 -13.91 10.32 -15.21
N LYS A 154 -14.87 9.74 -15.94
CA LYS A 154 -16.15 10.40 -16.25
C LYS A 154 -16.99 10.65 -15.01
N ALA A 155 -17.05 9.70 -14.08
CA ALA A 155 -17.90 9.78 -12.90
C ALA A 155 -17.36 10.76 -11.84
N LYS A 156 -16.04 10.85 -11.68
CA LYS A 156 -15.40 11.67 -10.63
C LYS A 156 -14.70 12.93 -11.16
N GLY A 157 -14.27 12.95 -12.43
CA GLY A 157 -13.64 14.11 -13.07
C GLY A 157 -14.60 15.26 -13.37
N ASN A 158 -15.91 15.05 -13.38
CA ASN A 158 -16.95 16.08 -13.60
C ASN A 158 -17.32 16.87 -12.33
N LYS A 159 -16.49 16.89 -11.28
CA LYS A 159 -16.73 17.70 -10.07
C LYS A 159 -15.97 19.03 -10.07
N GLY A 160 -15.84 19.68 -11.21
CA GLY A 160 -15.14 20.95 -11.32
C GLY A 160 -15.65 21.82 -12.45
N ILE A 161 -16.88 22.32 -12.38
CA ILE A 161 -17.33 23.59 -12.94
C ILE A 161 -18.34 24.16 -11.95
#